data_18e5f3728c700bc284cc03d111f13eca
#
_entry.id   18e5f3728c700bc284cc03d111f13eca
#
_cell.length_a   1.000
_cell.length_b   1.000
_cell.length_c   1.000
_cell.angle_alpha   90.00
_cell.angle_beta   90.00
_cell.angle_gamma   90.00
#
_symmetry.space_group_name_H-M   'P 1'
#
loop_
_entity.id
_entity.type
_entity.pdbx_description
1 polymer ?
#
loop_
_entity_poly.entity_id
_entity_poly.type
_entity_poly.pdbx_seq_one_letter_code
_entity_poly.pdbx_strand_id
1 'polypeptide(L)'
;MALDKKIRVPVTRETDVARAVVQASRLAKDHQLPDNDANKLATAVSELARNIIKYAGSGEVLIGGATQPSGRQGIEVVVRDRGPGIADLENALKDHYSSSGTLGLGLPGVQRMMDEFEIDTVPGEGTTVTIRLWREAEARSAGRLLQSTAVRREGERRGIMGRGGVIPGDADPRVDCAYFTRPCLGERVNGDGILLKRRGDQVLVALIDGLGHGRTAHEVATAALRHLRGNWPATAAEAMRDLNEQLSGSIGAAAGIAIVDVESRRLTFVGVGNTVARPMSGGTRLYSVEGNLGTNLRTLREQRIRLNSGDLVLFYTDGVRDRFELDEYPQMRYEPAKRVAKTVVERFG
;
A
#
# COMPACT_ATOMS: atom_id res chain seq x y z
N MET A 1 24.67 6.19 24.40
CA MET A 1 23.35 6.04 23.72
C MET A 1 22.37 6.94 24.47
N ALA A 2 22.16 8.17 24.01
CA ALA A 2 21.25 9.10 24.64
C ALA A 2 19.83 8.64 24.31
N LEU A 3 19.07 8.25 25.32
CA LEU A 3 17.61 8.11 25.25
C LEU A 3 17.06 9.50 24.95
N ASP A 4 16.64 9.75 23.72
CA ASP A 4 15.97 10.98 23.36
C ASP A 4 14.76 11.15 24.27
N LYS A 5 14.79 12.21 25.10
CA LYS A 5 13.78 12.49 26.10
C LYS A 5 12.45 12.77 25.40
N LYS A 6 11.51 11.83 25.47
CA LYS A 6 10.17 12.01 24.89
C LYS A 6 9.49 13.23 25.49
N ILE A 7 8.95 14.08 24.62
CA ILE A 7 8.12 15.24 25.00
C ILE A 7 6.76 14.70 25.43
N ARG A 8 6.35 15.00 26.64
CA ARG A 8 5.03 14.61 27.18
C ARG A 8 4.08 15.79 27.10
N VAL A 9 2.93 15.60 26.47
CA VAL A 9 1.85 16.58 26.38
C VAL A 9 0.59 15.97 26.99
N PRO A 10 0.17 16.39 28.19
CA PRO A 10 -1.14 16.04 28.74
C PRO A 10 -2.24 16.64 27.86
N VAL A 11 -3.31 15.86 27.60
CA VAL A 11 -4.44 16.25 26.76
C VAL A 11 -5.73 16.12 27.55
N THR A 12 -6.37 17.26 27.80
CA THR A 12 -7.64 17.37 28.52
C THR A 12 -8.64 18.30 27.83
N ARG A 13 -8.15 19.13 26.91
CA ARG A 13 -8.96 20.13 26.18
C ARG A 13 -8.36 20.41 24.80
N GLU A 14 -9.13 21.05 23.92
CA GLU A 14 -8.75 21.30 22.51
C GLU A 14 -7.44 22.11 22.37
N THR A 15 -7.14 23.00 23.29
CA THR A 15 -5.86 23.75 23.29
C THR A 15 -4.65 22.84 23.49
N ASP A 16 -4.82 21.69 24.16
CA ASP A 16 -3.74 20.73 24.36
C ASP A 16 -3.48 19.92 23.08
N VAL A 17 -4.52 19.68 22.25
CA VAL A 17 -4.37 19.10 20.91
C VAL A 17 -3.47 19.98 20.05
N ALA A 18 -3.76 21.29 20.00
CA ALA A 18 -2.94 22.23 19.24
C ALA A 18 -1.47 22.21 19.72
N ARG A 19 -1.26 22.12 21.05
CA ARG A 19 0.08 22.02 21.63
C ARG A 19 0.81 20.73 21.20
N ALA A 20 0.12 19.59 21.21
CA ALA A 20 0.68 18.32 20.77
C ALA A 20 1.08 18.37 19.28
N VAL A 21 0.23 18.94 18.43
CA VAL A 21 0.49 19.14 16.99
C VAL A 21 1.72 20.02 16.76
N VAL A 22 1.84 21.14 17.46
CA VAL A 22 3.00 22.04 17.35
C VAL A 22 4.30 21.34 17.76
N GLN A 23 4.27 20.55 18.84
CA GLN A 23 5.45 19.78 19.27
C GLN A 23 5.84 18.70 18.27
N ALA A 24 4.86 17.98 17.70
CA ALA A 24 5.10 16.98 16.65
C ALA A 24 5.71 17.62 15.40
N SER A 25 5.15 18.74 14.93
CA SER A 25 5.64 19.47 13.76
C SER A 25 7.06 20.03 13.99
N ARG A 26 7.35 20.52 15.19
CA ARG A 26 8.69 21.00 15.53
C ARG A 26 9.70 19.86 15.51
N LEU A 27 9.39 18.74 16.17
CA LEU A 27 10.28 17.58 16.20
C LEU A 27 10.48 16.99 14.80
N ALA A 28 9.44 16.99 13.94
CA ALA A 28 9.56 16.58 12.55
C ALA A 28 10.59 17.40 11.77
N LYS A 29 10.59 18.72 11.98
CA LYS A 29 11.59 19.64 11.39
C LYS A 29 12.99 19.39 11.96
N ASP A 30 13.11 19.24 13.28
CA ASP A 30 14.40 18.99 13.96
C ASP A 30 15.02 17.66 13.47
N HIS A 31 14.20 16.67 13.15
CA HIS A 31 14.61 15.39 12.57
C HIS A 31 14.68 15.39 11.03
N GLN A 32 14.53 16.57 10.40
CA GLN A 32 14.62 16.74 8.95
C GLN A 32 13.68 15.82 8.14
N LEU A 33 12.47 15.60 8.66
CA LEU A 33 11.42 14.94 7.90
C LEU A 33 10.93 15.86 6.76
N PRO A 34 10.61 15.32 5.58
CA PRO A 34 9.98 16.07 4.50
C PRO A 34 8.70 16.77 4.97
N ASP A 35 8.38 17.95 4.42
CA ASP A 35 7.20 18.73 4.80
C ASP A 35 5.90 17.93 4.69
N ASN A 36 5.77 17.08 3.67
CA ASN A 36 4.61 16.20 3.52
C ASN A 36 4.47 15.21 4.69
N ASP A 37 5.56 14.64 5.16
CA ASP A 37 5.57 13.69 6.26
C ASP A 37 5.38 14.40 7.61
N ALA A 38 5.92 15.60 7.76
CA ALA A 38 5.62 16.46 8.90
C ALA A 38 4.11 16.81 8.99
N ASN A 39 3.46 17.07 7.84
CA ASN A 39 2.02 17.32 7.76
C ASN A 39 1.18 16.07 8.08
N LYS A 40 1.58 14.90 7.59
CA LYS A 40 0.93 13.62 7.94
C LYS A 40 1.01 13.36 9.45
N LEU A 41 2.20 13.54 10.05
CA LEU A 41 2.40 13.37 11.49
C LEU A 41 1.53 14.33 12.29
N ALA A 42 1.49 15.61 11.91
CA ALA A 42 0.65 16.64 12.54
C ALA A 42 -0.84 16.27 12.49
N THR A 43 -1.32 15.77 11.34
CA THR A 43 -2.70 15.32 11.14
C THR A 43 -3.00 14.11 12.03
N ALA A 44 -2.12 13.10 12.04
CA ALA A 44 -2.29 11.91 12.86
C ALA A 44 -2.33 12.23 14.36
N VAL A 45 -1.42 13.10 14.84
CA VAL A 45 -1.41 13.56 16.23
C VAL A 45 -2.69 14.32 16.58
N SER A 46 -3.19 15.16 15.67
CA SER A 46 -4.46 15.88 15.86
C SER A 46 -5.64 14.94 16.04
N GLU A 47 -5.77 13.94 15.17
CA GLU A 47 -6.85 12.94 15.21
C GLU A 47 -6.78 12.09 16.48
N LEU A 48 -5.61 11.57 16.82
CA LEU A 48 -5.44 10.72 18.01
C LEU A 48 -5.65 11.52 19.31
N ALA A 49 -5.17 12.76 19.39
CA ALA A 49 -5.39 13.62 20.57
C ALA A 49 -6.86 14.04 20.73
N ARG A 50 -7.59 14.27 19.63
CA ARG A 50 -9.04 14.48 19.68
C ARG A 50 -9.81 13.25 20.13
N ASN A 51 -9.37 12.07 19.75
CA ASN A 51 -9.98 10.82 20.22
C ASN A 51 -9.86 10.69 21.74
N ILE A 52 -8.74 11.12 22.37
CA ILE A 52 -8.63 11.19 23.83
C ILE A 52 -9.76 12.04 24.41
N ILE A 53 -9.93 13.29 23.93
CA ILE A 53 -10.96 14.21 24.46
C ILE A 53 -12.35 13.64 24.27
N LYS A 54 -12.63 13.11 23.07
CA LYS A 54 -13.95 12.65 22.67
C LYS A 54 -14.39 11.39 23.45
N TYR A 55 -13.48 10.45 23.67
CA TYR A 55 -13.85 9.13 24.18
C TYR A 55 -13.38 8.86 25.63
N ALA A 56 -12.28 9.49 26.05
CA ALA A 56 -11.68 9.26 27.35
C ALA A 56 -11.71 10.49 28.26
N GLY A 57 -11.96 11.69 27.72
CA GLY A 57 -11.94 12.95 28.45
C GLY A 57 -10.53 13.45 28.79
N SER A 58 -9.58 12.56 29.06
CA SER A 58 -8.19 12.90 29.37
C SER A 58 -7.21 11.81 28.99
N GLY A 59 -5.96 12.20 28.70
CA GLY A 59 -4.87 11.30 28.36
C GLY A 59 -3.57 12.05 28.13
N GLU A 60 -2.66 11.43 27.41
CA GLU A 60 -1.36 12.02 27.11
C GLU A 60 -0.85 11.63 25.72
N VAL A 61 -0.05 12.52 25.13
CA VAL A 61 0.72 12.29 23.90
C VAL A 61 2.20 12.37 24.25
N LEU A 62 2.95 11.33 23.94
CA LEU A 62 4.39 11.23 24.10
C LEU A 62 5.04 11.26 22.71
N ILE A 63 5.93 12.21 22.45
CA ILE A 63 6.55 12.42 21.14
C ILE A 63 8.07 12.37 21.31
N GLY A 64 8.75 11.57 20.50
CA GLY A 64 10.21 11.45 20.58
C GLY A 64 10.84 10.94 19.30
N GLY A 65 12.15 11.11 19.19
CA GLY A 65 12.94 10.48 18.15
C GLY A 65 12.96 8.96 18.33
N ALA A 66 13.00 8.24 17.23
CA ALA A 66 13.12 6.79 17.18
C ALA A 66 14.21 6.37 16.19
N THR A 67 14.86 5.26 16.47
CA THR A 67 15.90 4.70 15.60
C THR A 67 15.66 3.20 15.44
N GLN A 68 15.53 2.76 14.21
CA GLN A 68 15.43 1.33 13.90
C GLN A 68 16.76 0.61 14.12
N PRO A 69 16.77 -0.71 14.31
CA PRO A 69 18.02 -1.50 14.37
C PRO A 69 18.91 -1.35 13.13
N SER A 70 18.32 -0.98 11.99
CA SER A 70 19.02 -0.64 10.74
C SER A 70 19.75 0.70 10.77
N GLY A 71 19.57 1.51 11.85
CA GLY A 71 20.09 2.87 11.97
C GLY A 71 19.18 3.94 11.32
N ARG A 72 18.04 3.58 10.74
CA ARG A 72 17.08 4.54 10.18
C ARG A 72 16.44 5.34 11.30
N GLN A 73 16.49 6.66 11.19
CA GLN A 73 15.93 7.60 12.17
C GLN A 73 14.49 7.97 11.79
N GLY A 74 13.69 8.30 12.80
CA GLY A 74 12.31 8.72 12.62
C GLY A 74 11.73 9.32 13.88
N ILE A 75 10.41 9.45 13.90
CA ILE A 75 9.65 9.94 15.06
C ILE A 75 8.67 8.86 15.49
N GLU A 76 8.60 8.65 16.79
CA GLU A 76 7.59 7.84 17.45
C GLU A 76 6.66 8.73 18.25
N VAL A 77 5.37 8.49 18.09
CA VAL A 77 4.33 9.12 18.93
C VAL A 77 3.54 8.01 19.61
N VAL A 78 3.41 8.11 20.93
CA VAL A 78 2.59 7.21 21.73
C VAL A 78 1.46 8.03 22.36
N VAL A 79 0.23 7.65 22.07
CA VAL A 79 -0.99 8.29 22.59
C VAL A 79 -1.65 7.31 23.55
N ARG A 80 -1.92 7.78 24.77
CA ARG A 80 -2.49 6.93 25.84
C ARG A 80 -3.67 7.62 26.49
N ASP A 81 -4.70 6.85 26.74
CA ASP A 81 -5.83 7.24 27.56
C ASP A 81 -6.25 6.12 28.54
N ARG A 82 -7.11 6.49 29.48
CA ARG A 82 -7.77 5.59 30.42
C ARG A 82 -9.28 5.64 30.26
N GLY A 83 -9.73 5.72 29.01
CA GLY A 83 -11.12 5.72 28.64
C GLY A 83 -11.75 4.32 28.64
N PRO A 84 -12.91 4.19 28.01
CA PRO A 84 -13.63 2.91 27.97
C PRO A 84 -12.96 1.83 27.13
N GLY A 85 -11.83 2.11 26.48
CA GLY A 85 -11.24 1.22 25.50
C GLY A 85 -12.09 1.08 24.24
N ILE A 86 -11.70 0.19 23.35
CA ILE A 86 -12.42 -0.09 22.09
C ILE A 86 -12.93 -1.52 22.15
N ALA A 87 -14.24 -1.69 22.28
CA ALA A 87 -14.87 -3.02 22.43
C ALA A 87 -14.82 -3.82 21.12
N ASP A 88 -14.89 -3.15 19.96
CA ASP A 88 -14.83 -3.75 18.64
C ASP A 88 -13.76 -3.05 17.79
N LEU A 89 -12.52 -3.47 18.01
CA LEU A 89 -11.36 -2.89 17.34
C LEU A 89 -11.40 -3.17 15.83
N GLU A 90 -11.91 -4.33 15.43
CA GLU A 90 -12.01 -4.68 14.01
C GLU A 90 -12.92 -3.72 13.25
N ASN A 91 -14.08 -3.39 13.82
CA ASN A 91 -14.97 -2.40 13.22
C ASN A 91 -14.44 -0.97 13.33
N ALA A 92 -13.75 -0.62 14.40
CA ALA A 92 -13.15 0.71 14.57
C ALA A 92 -12.02 0.99 13.56
N LEU A 93 -11.41 -0.05 12.98
CA LEU A 93 -10.39 0.03 11.95
C LEU A 93 -10.95 -0.08 10.51
N LYS A 94 -12.27 -0.31 10.33
CA LYS A 94 -12.91 -0.27 9.00
C LYS A 94 -13.22 1.17 8.57
N ASP A 95 -13.07 1.43 7.27
CA ASP A 95 -13.48 2.71 6.68
C ASP A 95 -14.99 2.92 6.86
N HIS A 96 -15.39 4.15 7.19
CA HIS A 96 -16.79 4.61 7.43
C HIS A 96 -17.38 4.37 8.82
N TYR A 97 -16.65 3.91 9.80
CA TYR A 97 -17.13 3.91 11.19
C TYR A 97 -16.87 5.26 11.88
N SER A 98 -17.50 6.32 11.37
CA SER A 98 -17.60 7.61 12.05
C SER A 98 -19.02 7.79 12.54
N SER A 99 -19.26 7.55 13.82
CA SER A 99 -20.58 7.71 14.47
C SER A 99 -21.01 9.17 14.67
N SER A 100 -20.30 10.13 14.12
CA SER A 100 -20.67 11.55 14.19
C SER A 100 -20.07 12.30 13.01
N GLY A 101 -20.87 12.88 12.15
CA GLY A 101 -20.63 13.69 10.95
C GLY A 101 -19.50 14.73 10.92
N THR A 102 -18.38 14.46 11.56
CA THR A 102 -17.16 15.25 11.49
C THR A 102 -16.23 14.59 10.47
N LEU A 103 -15.68 15.39 9.57
CA LEU A 103 -14.66 15.08 8.56
C LEU A 103 -13.33 14.58 9.17
N GLY A 104 -13.37 13.72 10.19
CA GLY A 104 -12.19 13.11 10.80
C GLY A 104 -11.76 11.89 10.00
N LEU A 105 -10.46 11.73 9.78
CA LEU A 105 -9.88 10.57 9.10
C LEU A 105 -9.99 9.29 9.94
N GLY A 106 -10.23 9.42 11.26
CA GLY A 106 -10.33 8.30 12.21
C GLY A 106 -9.07 7.45 12.32
N LEU A 107 -9.15 6.34 13.05
CA LEU A 107 -8.04 5.38 13.20
C LEU A 107 -7.57 4.79 11.86
N PRO A 108 -8.47 4.40 10.93
CA PRO A 108 -8.06 3.92 9.61
C PRO A 108 -7.25 4.94 8.81
N GLY A 109 -7.63 6.21 8.88
CA GLY A 109 -6.90 7.29 8.21
C GLY A 109 -5.51 7.51 8.80
N VAL A 110 -5.38 7.45 10.13
CA VAL A 110 -4.07 7.53 10.81
C VAL A 110 -3.20 6.36 10.41
N GLN A 111 -3.73 5.14 10.41
CA GLN A 111 -3.01 3.94 10.01
C GLN A 111 -2.44 4.05 8.59
N ARG A 112 -3.20 4.57 7.63
CA ARG A 112 -2.75 4.76 6.25
C ARG A 112 -1.67 5.82 6.07
N MET A 113 -1.58 6.79 6.99
CA MET A 113 -0.61 7.90 6.89
C MET A 113 0.76 7.58 7.51
N MET A 114 0.84 6.57 8.36
CA MET A 114 2.04 6.25 9.15
C MET A 114 2.77 5.04 8.57
N ASP A 115 4.08 4.96 8.80
CA ASP A 115 4.89 3.80 8.40
C ASP A 115 4.62 2.60 9.31
N GLU A 116 4.38 2.86 10.59
CA GLU A 116 4.01 1.84 11.57
C GLU A 116 2.85 2.36 12.43
N PHE A 117 1.89 1.49 12.69
CA PHE A 117 0.72 1.74 13.51
C PHE A 117 0.46 0.52 14.39
N GLU A 118 0.49 0.72 15.69
CA GLU A 118 0.19 -0.30 16.69
C GLU A 118 -0.91 0.24 17.60
N ILE A 119 -1.88 -0.59 17.95
CA ILE A 119 -2.93 -0.25 18.89
C ILE A 119 -3.10 -1.36 19.90
N ASP A 120 -3.07 -0.99 21.17
CA ASP A 120 -3.35 -1.86 22.31
C ASP A 120 -4.51 -1.26 23.10
N THR A 121 -5.60 -2.01 23.25
CA THR A 121 -6.81 -1.53 23.89
C THR A 121 -7.48 -2.64 24.69
N VAL A 122 -7.88 -2.29 25.90
CA VAL A 122 -8.61 -3.20 26.79
C VAL A 122 -9.92 -2.51 27.17
N PRO A 123 -11.08 -3.12 26.88
CA PRO A 123 -12.37 -2.58 27.26
C PRO A 123 -12.42 -2.29 28.77
N GLY A 124 -12.75 -1.05 29.14
CA GLY A 124 -12.80 -0.57 30.51
C GLY A 124 -11.48 -0.07 31.10
N GLU A 125 -10.32 -0.26 30.43
CA GLU A 125 -9.01 0.14 30.95
C GLU A 125 -8.35 1.27 30.15
N GLY A 126 -8.72 1.43 28.86
CA GLY A 126 -8.23 2.49 27.99
C GLY A 126 -7.61 2.01 26.69
N THR A 127 -6.93 2.94 25.99
CA THR A 127 -6.30 2.69 24.70
C THR A 127 -4.89 3.29 24.65
N THR A 128 -3.97 2.54 24.06
CA THR A 128 -2.63 3.01 23.68
C THR A 128 -2.46 2.85 22.19
N VAL A 129 -2.18 3.94 21.48
CA VAL A 129 -1.86 3.93 20.04
C VAL A 129 -0.41 4.38 19.88
N THR A 130 0.39 3.58 19.21
CA THR A 130 1.78 3.92 18.85
C THR A 130 1.88 4.06 17.33
N ILE A 131 2.37 5.21 16.88
CA ILE A 131 2.63 5.48 15.46
C ILE A 131 4.09 5.83 15.27
N ARG A 132 4.65 5.40 14.13
CA ARG A 132 6.03 5.74 13.74
C ARG A 132 6.08 6.21 12.30
N LEU A 133 6.90 7.23 12.08
CA LEU A 133 7.19 7.77 10.77
C LEU A 133 8.71 7.86 10.61
N TRP A 134 9.25 7.20 9.60
CA TRP A 134 10.68 7.02 9.42
C TRP A 134 11.23 7.97 8.35
N ARG A 135 12.32 8.67 8.67
CA ARG A 135 13.04 9.49 7.69
C ARG A 135 13.54 8.60 6.53
N GLU A 136 13.35 9.04 5.30
CA GLU A 136 13.98 8.36 4.17
C GLU A 136 15.51 8.39 4.32
N ALA A 137 16.16 7.25 4.04
CA ALA A 137 17.61 7.22 4.03
C ALA A 137 18.12 8.07 2.87
N GLU A 138 18.86 9.15 3.16
CA GLU A 138 19.57 9.90 2.13
C GLU A 138 20.43 8.92 1.31
N ALA A 139 20.15 8.83 0.01
CA ALA A 139 21.05 8.17 -0.91
C ALA A 139 22.36 8.95 -0.91
N ARG A 140 23.36 8.46 -0.17
CA ARG A 140 24.71 9.02 -0.19
C ARG A 140 25.24 8.93 -1.61
N SER A 141 25.21 10.02 -2.32
CA SER A 141 26.02 10.27 -3.50
C SER A 141 27.49 10.31 -3.08
N ALA A 142 28.13 9.16 -3.14
CA ALA A 142 29.57 9.08 -3.14
C ALA A 142 29.96 7.89 -4.00
N GLY A 143 30.37 8.18 -5.23
CA GLY A 143 31.08 7.24 -6.05
C GLY A 143 32.31 6.72 -5.32
N ARG A 144 32.38 5.41 -5.18
CA ARG A 144 33.65 4.71 -5.08
C ARG A 144 33.47 3.27 -5.54
N LEU A 145 34.05 3.02 -6.69
CA LEU A 145 34.44 1.70 -7.16
C LEU A 145 35.21 0.98 -6.06
N LEU A 146 34.79 -0.21 -5.64
CA LEU A 146 35.67 -1.24 -5.16
C LEU A 146 35.02 -2.62 -5.31
N GLN A 147 35.81 -3.49 -5.85
CA GLN A 147 35.60 -4.88 -6.21
C GLN A 147 35.31 -5.80 -5.02
N SER A 148 34.49 -6.79 -5.33
CA SER A 148 34.48 -8.19 -4.87
C SER A 148 35.11 -8.55 -3.49
N THR A 149 34.33 -9.20 -2.67
CA THR A 149 34.57 -10.61 -2.31
C THR A 149 33.36 -11.18 -1.57
N ALA A 150 32.92 -12.32 -2.05
CA ALA A 150 31.87 -13.11 -1.44
C ALA A 150 32.43 -13.82 -0.19
N VAL A 151 31.70 -13.71 0.92
CA VAL A 151 31.75 -14.74 1.98
C VAL A 151 30.31 -14.94 2.48
N ARG A 152 29.81 -16.15 2.24
CA ARG A 152 28.62 -16.73 2.86
C ARG A 152 28.77 -16.74 4.38
N ARG A 153 27.75 -16.25 5.08
CA ARG A 153 27.38 -16.79 6.39
C ARG A 153 25.86 -16.86 6.47
N GLU A 154 25.38 -18.08 6.52
CA GLU A 154 24.03 -18.46 6.89
C GLU A 154 23.71 -17.97 8.31
N GLY A 155 22.57 -17.34 8.45
CA GLY A 155 21.96 -16.96 9.73
C GLY A 155 20.51 -16.64 9.48
N GLU A 156 19.64 -17.56 9.87
CA GLU A 156 18.21 -17.53 9.69
C GLU A 156 17.59 -16.24 10.23
N ARG A 157 17.03 -15.41 9.33
CA ARG A 157 15.91 -14.53 9.64
C ARG A 157 14.81 -14.86 8.64
N ARG A 158 13.76 -15.51 9.12
CA ARG A 158 12.52 -15.72 8.38
C ARG A 158 11.83 -14.36 8.18
N GLY A 159 12.31 -13.58 7.21
CA GLY A 159 11.57 -12.46 6.65
C GLY A 159 10.49 -13.00 5.71
N ILE A 160 9.32 -12.39 5.72
CA ILE A 160 8.24 -12.66 4.76
C ILE A 160 8.82 -12.34 3.37
N MET A 161 9.12 -13.38 2.60
CA MET A 161 9.67 -13.21 1.25
C MET A 161 8.55 -12.85 0.28
N GLY A 162 8.60 -11.66 -0.30
CA GLY A 162 7.81 -11.31 -1.48
C GLY A 162 8.16 -12.24 -2.64
N ARG A 163 7.18 -12.55 -3.49
CA ARG A 163 7.36 -13.37 -4.71
C ARG A 163 7.32 -12.46 -5.92
N GLY A 164 8.34 -12.56 -6.76
CA GLY A 164 8.39 -11.87 -8.04
C GLY A 164 8.53 -12.85 -9.18
N GLY A 165 8.03 -12.49 -10.35
CA GLY A 165 8.12 -13.30 -11.56
C GLY A 165 8.19 -12.43 -12.81
N VAL A 166 8.55 -13.07 -13.92
CA VAL A 166 8.52 -12.53 -15.27
C VAL A 166 7.67 -13.46 -16.13
N ILE A 167 7.30 -13.05 -17.32
CA ILE A 167 6.59 -13.96 -18.26
C ILE A 167 7.51 -15.15 -18.53
N PRO A 168 7.07 -16.39 -18.24
CA PRO A 168 7.85 -17.57 -18.59
C PRO A 168 7.87 -17.74 -20.12
N GLY A 169 9.04 -17.86 -20.70
CA GLY A 169 9.21 -18.51 -21.99
C GLY A 169 9.48 -17.66 -23.21
N ASP A 170 9.14 -16.35 -23.28
CA ASP A 170 9.45 -15.53 -24.46
C ASP A 170 9.82 -14.11 -24.06
N ALA A 171 11.11 -13.84 -24.00
CA ALA A 171 11.62 -12.48 -23.91
C ALA A 171 11.41 -11.79 -25.27
N ASP A 172 10.31 -11.09 -25.43
CA ASP A 172 10.18 -10.15 -26.56
C ASP A 172 10.93 -8.88 -26.19
N PRO A 173 11.96 -8.50 -26.96
CA PRO A 173 12.72 -7.30 -26.69
C PRO A 173 11.89 -6.00 -26.76
N ARG A 174 10.67 -6.09 -27.28
CA ARG A 174 9.75 -4.94 -27.40
C ARG A 174 8.96 -4.66 -26.12
N VAL A 175 8.83 -5.64 -25.21
CA VAL A 175 8.04 -5.51 -23.99
C VAL A 175 8.70 -6.25 -22.83
N ASP A 176 9.05 -5.53 -21.79
CA ASP A 176 9.52 -6.10 -20.53
C ASP A 176 8.37 -6.08 -19.52
N CYS A 177 7.97 -7.24 -19.01
CA CYS A 177 6.89 -7.40 -18.06
C CYS A 177 7.34 -8.22 -16.85
N ALA A 178 7.08 -7.71 -15.67
CA ALA A 178 7.34 -8.42 -14.43
C ALA A 178 6.34 -8.04 -13.35
N TYR A 179 6.28 -8.85 -12.30
CA TYR A 179 5.50 -8.55 -11.12
C TYR A 179 6.30 -8.81 -9.85
N PHE A 180 5.84 -8.19 -8.78
CA PHE A 180 6.29 -8.47 -7.43
C PHE A 180 5.10 -8.35 -6.48
N THR A 181 4.99 -9.26 -5.51
CA THR A 181 3.89 -9.31 -4.55
C THR A 181 4.38 -9.82 -3.22
N ARG A 182 3.77 -9.40 -2.13
CA ARG A 182 4.05 -9.91 -0.79
C ARG A 182 2.75 -10.04 0.00
N PRO A 183 2.64 -11.01 0.92
CA PRO A 183 1.51 -11.09 1.85
C PRO A 183 1.42 -9.84 2.73
N CYS A 184 0.22 -9.54 3.21
CA CYS A 184 0.01 -8.58 4.28
C CYS A 184 0.79 -8.98 5.53
N LEU A 185 1.11 -7.99 6.37
CA LEU A 185 1.85 -8.22 7.62
C LEU A 185 1.06 -9.18 8.53
N GLY A 186 1.72 -10.24 8.97
CA GLY A 186 1.09 -11.29 9.79
C GLY A 186 0.50 -12.46 9.01
N GLU A 187 0.29 -12.33 7.70
CA GLU A 187 -0.27 -13.40 6.87
C GLU A 187 0.81 -14.28 6.26
N ARG A 188 0.51 -15.58 6.13
CA ARG A 188 1.41 -16.57 5.48
C ARG A 188 1.16 -16.72 3.99
N VAL A 189 -0.01 -16.29 3.52
CA VAL A 189 -0.44 -16.36 2.12
C VAL A 189 -0.89 -14.99 1.66
N ASN A 190 -0.67 -14.70 0.39
CA ASN A 190 -1.08 -13.43 -0.20
C ASN A 190 -2.52 -13.54 -0.71
N GLY A 191 -3.38 -12.57 -0.37
CA GLY A 191 -4.72 -12.39 -0.94
C GLY A 191 -4.68 -11.92 -2.39
N ASP A 192 -3.60 -11.24 -2.78
CA ASP A 192 -3.40 -10.80 -4.16
C ASP A 192 -2.89 -11.92 -5.05
N GLY A 193 -3.35 -11.89 -6.30
CA GLY A 193 -2.90 -12.78 -7.35
C GLY A 193 -2.57 -12.02 -8.63
N ILE A 194 -1.51 -12.42 -9.34
CA ILE A 194 -1.07 -11.80 -10.59
C ILE A 194 -0.87 -12.85 -11.66
N LEU A 195 -1.36 -12.54 -12.86
CA LEU A 195 -1.10 -13.33 -14.07
C LEU A 195 -0.52 -12.42 -15.15
N LEU A 196 0.63 -12.83 -15.67
CA LEU A 196 1.19 -12.35 -16.92
C LEU A 196 1.17 -13.51 -17.92
N LYS A 197 0.52 -13.32 -19.06
CA LYS A 197 0.39 -14.34 -20.09
C LYS A 197 0.54 -13.68 -21.46
N ARG A 198 1.21 -14.37 -22.39
CA ARG A 198 1.43 -13.86 -23.74
C ARG A 198 0.86 -14.80 -24.78
N ARG A 199 0.35 -14.23 -25.87
CA ARG A 199 -0.09 -14.95 -27.08
C ARG A 199 0.19 -14.07 -28.31
N GLY A 200 1.23 -14.44 -29.06
CA GLY A 200 1.69 -13.60 -30.18
C GLY A 200 2.09 -12.20 -29.73
N ASP A 201 1.53 -11.18 -30.35
CA ASP A 201 1.76 -9.77 -30.03
C ASP A 201 0.90 -9.25 -28.86
N GLN A 202 0.09 -10.09 -28.24
CA GLN A 202 -0.75 -9.69 -27.12
C GLN A 202 -0.18 -10.16 -25.78
N VAL A 203 -0.20 -9.26 -24.81
CA VAL A 203 0.13 -9.53 -23.41
C VAL A 203 -1.12 -9.31 -22.55
N LEU A 204 -1.54 -10.34 -21.85
CA LEU A 204 -2.59 -10.27 -20.82
C LEU A 204 -1.94 -10.03 -19.46
N VAL A 205 -2.37 -8.96 -18.82
CA VAL A 205 -2.04 -8.63 -17.42
C VAL A 205 -3.31 -8.75 -16.62
N ALA A 206 -3.32 -9.59 -15.59
CA ALA A 206 -4.44 -9.65 -14.65
C ALA A 206 -3.92 -9.52 -13.23
N LEU A 207 -4.56 -8.61 -12.49
CA LEU A 207 -4.33 -8.34 -11.08
C LEU A 207 -5.64 -8.65 -10.35
N ILE A 208 -5.60 -9.55 -9.38
CA ILE A 208 -6.76 -9.99 -8.61
C ILE A 208 -6.47 -9.77 -7.14
N ASP A 209 -7.36 -9.11 -6.44
CA ASP A 209 -7.32 -8.91 -5.00
C ASP A 209 -8.56 -9.54 -4.37
N GLY A 210 -8.39 -10.67 -3.70
CA GLY A 210 -9.47 -11.36 -3.00
C GLY A 210 -9.94 -10.54 -1.80
N LEU A 211 -11.26 -10.35 -1.66
CA LEU A 211 -11.81 -9.59 -0.54
C LEU A 211 -11.39 -10.16 0.81
N GLY A 212 -11.04 -9.27 1.75
CA GLY A 212 -10.51 -9.65 3.06
C GLY A 212 -9.01 -9.99 3.01
N HIS A 213 -8.57 -10.89 3.84
CA HIS A 213 -7.16 -11.25 3.95
C HIS A 213 -6.97 -12.75 4.24
N GLY A 214 -5.73 -13.21 4.17
CA GLY A 214 -5.38 -14.58 4.53
C GLY A 214 -5.86 -15.63 3.53
N ARG A 215 -6.25 -16.79 4.06
CA ARG A 215 -6.49 -17.99 3.25
C ARG A 215 -7.67 -17.87 2.30
N THR A 216 -8.78 -17.29 2.74
CA THR A 216 -10.01 -17.17 1.94
C THR A 216 -9.81 -16.23 0.74
N ALA A 217 -9.19 -15.07 0.95
CA ALA A 217 -8.81 -14.14 -0.12
C ALA A 217 -7.86 -14.82 -1.12
N HIS A 218 -6.87 -15.57 -0.62
CA HIS A 218 -5.94 -16.33 -1.45
C HIS A 218 -6.63 -17.39 -2.32
N GLU A 219 -7.61 -18.11 -1.78
CA GLU A 219 -8.36 -19.15 -2.51
C GLU A 219 -9.15 -18.52 -3.66
N VAL A 220 -9.81 -17.38 -3.43
CA VAL A 220 -10.55 -16.64 -4.47
C VAL A 220 -9.62 -16.13 -5.57
N ALA A 221 -8.51 -15.46 -5.21
CA ALA A 221 -7.54 -14.99 -6.17
C ALA A 221 -6.93 -16.16 -7.00
N THR A 222 -6.64 -17.29 -6.33
CA THR A 222 -6.11 -18.49 -6.99
C THR A 222 -7.13 -19.09 -7.96
N ALA A 223 -8.42 -19.14 -7.62
CA ALA A 223 -9.47 -19.62 -8.49
C ALA A 223 -9.62 -18.74 -9.75
N ALA A 224 -9.64 -17.42 -9.57
CA ALA A 224 -9.67 -16.46 -10.66
C ALA A 224 -8.47 -16.62 -11.62
N LEU A 225 -7.27 -16.70 -11.08
CA LEU A 225 -6.05 -16.87 -11.88
C LEU A 225 -6.02 -18.22 -12.62
N ARG A 226 -6.53 -19.29 -12.01
CA ARG A 226 -6.63 -20.60 -12.65
C ARG A 226 -7.56 -20.55 -13.86
N HIS A 227 -8.71 -19.88 -13.73
CA HIS A 227 -9.64 -19.66 -14.83
C HIS A 227 -8.98 -18.92 -16.00
N LEU A 228 -8.32 -17.78 -15.73
CA LEU A 228 -7.63 -16.99 -16.75
C LEU A 228 -6.43 -17.71 -17.39
N ARG A 229 -5.76 -18.63 -16.68
CA ARG A 229 -4.68 -19.45 -17.25
C ARG A 229 -5.18 -20.42 -18.31
N GLY A 230 -6.35 -21.02 -18.09
CA GLY A 230 -6.97 -21.96 -19.03
C GLY A 230 -7.53 -21.30 -20.27
N ASN A 231 -7.96 -20.04 -20.17
CA ASN A 231 -8.69 -19.34 -21.22
C ASN A 231 -7.93 -18.09 -21.69
N TRP A 232 -8.00 -17.79 -22.98
CA TRP A 232 -7.55 -16.52 -23.53
C TRP A 232 -8.77 -15.71 -23.92
N PRO A 233 -9.04 -14.58 -23.25
CA PRO A 233 -10.23 -13.79 -23.56
C PRO A 233 -10.07 -13.03 -24.88
N ALA A 234 -11.15 -12.80 -25.60
CA ALA A 234 -11.14 -11.96 -26.78
C ALA A 234 -10.98 -10.46 -26.41
N THR A 235 -11.53 -10.06 -25.27
CA THR A 235 -11.41 -8.69 -24.75
C THR A 235 -11.20 -8.69 -23.22
N ALA A 236 -10.67 -7.59 -22.70
CA ALA A 236 -10.53 -7.40 -21.25
C ALA A 236 -11.90 -7.37 -20.52
N ALA A 237 -12.93 -6.83 -21.21
CA ALA A 237 -14.30 -6.80 -20.67
C ALA A 237 -14.95 -8.19 -20.62
N GLU A 238 -14.69 -9.05 -21.61
CA GLU A 238 -15.11 -10.46 -21.59
C GLU A 238 -14.46 -11.20 -20.42
N ALA A 239 -13.15 -11.14 -20.29
CA ALA A 239 -12.44 -11.73 -19.16
C ALA A 239 -13.02 -11.32 -17.81
N MET A 240 -13.40 -10.05 -17.67
CA MET A 240 -13.97 -9.54 -16.42
C MET A 240 -15.38 -10.11 -16.15
N ARG A 241 -16.20 -10.28 -17.19
CA ARG A 241 -17.53 -10.93 -17.05
C ARG A 241 -17.40 -12.41 -16.69
N ASP A 242 -16.53 -13.13 -17.38
CA ASP A 242 -16.27 -14.55 -17.11
C ASP A 242 -15.77 -14.76 -15.68
N LEU A 243 -14.88 -13.88 -15.19
CA LEU A 243 -14.44 -13.92 -13.80
C LEU A 243 -15.57 -13.62 -12.82
N ASN A 244 -16.45 -12.67 -13.12
CA ASN A 244 -17.59 -12.37 -12.27
C ASN A 244 -18.53 -13.59 -12.13
N GLU A 245 -18.79 -14.29 -13.20
CA GLU A 245 -19.56 -15.54 -13.19
C GLU A 245 -18.84 -16.65 -12.41
N GLN A 246 -17.55 -16.84 -12.69
CA GLN A 246 -16.71 -17.85 -12.02
C GLN A 246 -16.61 -17.65 -10.49
N LEU A 247 -16.63 -16.41 -10.05
CA LEU A 247 -16.52 -16.05 -8.62
C LEU A 247 -17.88 -15.90 -7.93
N SER A 248 -18.98 -16.16 -8.63
CA SER A 248 -20.33 -16.11 -8.06
C SER A 248 -20.46 -17.03 -6.85
N GLY A 249 -21.02 -16.49 -5.74
CA GLY A 249 -21.14 -17.21 -4.48
C GLY A 249 -19.87 -17.29 -3.64
N SER A 250 -18.76 -16.69 -4.08
CA SER A 250 -17.56 -16.48 -3.24
C SER A 250 -17.67 -15.21 -2.42
N ILE A 251 -16.66 -14.93 -1.59
CA ILE A 251 -16.56 -13.63 -0.90
C ILE A 251 -16.30 -12.45 -1.87
N GLY A 252 -15.92 -12.73 -3.12
CA GLY A 252 -15.66 -11.74 -4.16
C GLY A 252 -14.20 -11.30 -4.25
N ALA A 253 -13.93 -10.49 -5.28
CA ALA A 253 -12.60 -9.92 -5.52
C ALA A 253 -12.70 -8.57 -6.21
N ALA A 254 -11.69 -7.71 -6.00
CA ALA A 254 -11.35 -6.65 -6.92
C ALA A 254 -10.45 -7.22 -8.04
N ALA A 255 -10.53 -6.65 -9.25
CA ALA A 255 -9.70 -7.09 -10.35
C ALA A 255 -9.37 -5.97 -11.33
N GLY A 256 -8.16 -6.01 -11.88
CA GLY A 256 -7.73 -5.20 -13.01
C GLY A 256 -7.22 -6.10 -14.13
N ILE A 257 -7.82 -6.01 -15.31
CA ILE A 257 -7.41 -6.77 -16.47
C ILE A 257 -6.98 -5.80 -17.58
N ALA A 258 -5.80 -6.03 -18.12
CA ALA A 258 -5.31 -5.31 -19.28
C ALA A 258 -4.90 -6.27 -20.38
N ILE A 259 -5.17 -5.88 -21.62
CA ILE A 259 -4.61 -6.48 -22.82
C ILE A 259 -3.75 -5.43 -23.50
N VAL A 260 -2.46 -5.72 -23.63
CA VAL A 260 -1.50 -4.90 -24.36
C VAL A 260 -1.25 -5.55 -25.71
N ASP A 261 -1.60 -4.86 -26.78
CA ASP A 261 -1.24 -5.22 -28.15
C ASP A 261 0.05 -4.48 -28.51
N VAL A 262 1.13 -5.25 -28.64
CA VAL A 262 2.49 -4.73 -28.80
C VAL A 262 2.70 -4.13 -30.19
N GLU A 263 2.09 -4.71 -31.22
CA GLU A 263 2.21 -4.22 -32.59
C GLU A 263 1.51 -2.88 -32.77
N SER A 264 0.24 -2.79 -32.35
CA SER A 264 -0.54 -1.53 -32.43
C SER A 264 -0.21 -0.55 -31.28
N ARG A 265 0.61 -0.97 -30.29
CA ARG A 265 0.95 -0.20 -29.10
C ARG A 265 -0.29 0.29 -28.32
N ARG A 266 -1.30 -0.54 -28.26
CA ARG A 266 -2.56 -0.23 -27.58
C ARG A 266 -2.67 -1.02 -26.29
N LEU A 267 -2.98 -0.33 -25.20
CA LEU A 267 -3.37 -0.93 -23.94
C LEU A 267 -4.86 -0.71 -23.75
N THR A 268 -5.58 -1.81 -23.50
CA THR A 268 -7.00 -1.80 -23.12
C THR A 268 -7.12 -2.32 -21.70
N PHE A 269 -7.75 -1.53 -20.82
CA PHE A 269 -7.90 -1.83 -19.38
C PHE A 269 -9.37 -1.83 -18.97
N VAL A 270 -9.71 -2.80 -18.14
CA VAL A 270 -10.97 -2.87 -17.38
C VAL A 270 -10.63 -3.17 -15.94
N GLY A 271 -11.15 -2.38 -15.01
CA GLY A 271 -10.94 -2.57 -13.58
C GLY A 271 -12.23 -2.50 -12.78
N VAL A 272 -12.28 -3.28 -11.70
CA VAL A 272 -13.36 -3.32 -10.69
C VAL A 272 -12.72 -3.28 -9.31
N GLY A 273 -13.22 -2.42 -8.44
CA GLY A 273 -12.73 -2.27 -7.06
C GLY A 273 -11.49 -1.37 -6.94
N ASN A 274 -10.50 -1.80 -6.17
CA ASN A 274 -9.33 -1.01 -5.77
C ASN A 274 -8.10 -1.14 -6.70
N THR A 275 -8.26 -1.66 -7.91
CA THR A 275 -7.14 -1.84 -8.83
C THR A 275 -6.91 -0.60 -9.69
N VAL A 276 -5.66 -0.30 -9.99
CA VAL A 276 -5.23 0.86 -10.77
C VAL A 276 -4.26 0.45 -11.86
N ALA A 277 -4.39 1.06 -13.04
CA ALA A 277 -3.37 1.05 -14.08
C ALA A 277 -2.88 2.47 -14.33
N ARG A 278 -1.60 2.73 -14.10
CA ARG A 278 -1.00 4.07 -14.15
C ARG A 278 0.13 4.12 -15.16
N PRO A 279 -0.05 4.82 -16.30
CA PRO A 279 1.07 5.22 -17.15
C PRO A 279 1.97 6.21 -16.42
N MET A 280 3.28 5.96 -16.45
CA MET A 280 4.24 6.73 -15.66
C MET A 280 5.00 7.78 -16.51
N SER A 281 4.81 7.77 -17.80
CA SER A 281 5.42 8.75 -18.72
C SER A 281 4.59 10.04 -18.92
N GLY A 282 3.62 10.26 -18.04
CA GLY A 282 2.55 11.24 -18.22
C GLY A 282 1.38 10.63 -18.99
N GLY A 283 0.16 10.96 -18.64
CA GLY A 283 -1.03 10.42 -19.28
C GLY A 283 -2.16 10.18 -18.30
N THR A 284 -3.32 9.82 -18.83
CA THR A 284 -4.51 9.58 -18.02
C THR A 284 -4.36 8.29 -17.25
N ARG A 285 -4.48 8.36 -15.93
CA ARG A 285 -4.63 7.21 -15.05
C ARG A 285 -5.91 6.46 -15.42
N LEU A 286 -5.84 5.13 -15.47
CA LEU A 286 -6.98 4.27 -15.75
C LEU A 286 -7.55 3.77 -14.43
N TYR A 287 -8.84 4.02 -14.23
CA TYR A 287 -9.52 3.75 -12.96
C TYR A 287 -10.45 2.56 -13.06
N SER A 288 -10.54 1.83 -11.97
CA SER A 288 -11.57 0.81 -11.78
C SER A 288 -12.93 1.45 -11.50
N VAL A 289 -13.99 0.75 -11.89
CA VAL A 289 -15.35 1.07 -11.45
C VAL A 289 -15.58 0.50 -10.05
N GLU A 290 -16.48 1.11 -9.31
CA GLU A 290 -16.91 0.60 -8.00
C GLU A 290 -17.61 -0.76 -8.16
N GLY A 291 -17.35 -1.67 -7.22
CA GLY A 291 -17.97 -2.99 -7.18
C GLY A 291 -16.98 -4.09 -6.82
N ASN A 292 -17.49 -5.31 -6.77
CA ASN A 292 -16.72 -6.52 -6.52
C ASN A 292 -17.19 -7.65 -7.45
N LEU A 293 -16.27 -8.40 -7.99
CA LEU A 293 -16.58 -9.59 -8.78
C LEU A 293 -17.20 -10.68 -7.91
N GLY A 294 -18.15 -11.40 -8.48
CA GLY A 294 -18.86 -12.49 -7.79
C GLY A 294 -19.99 -12.07 -6.86
N THR A 295 -20.11 -10.78 -6.54
CA THR A 295 -21.12 -10.26 -5.60
C THR A 295 -21.88 -9.06 -6.13
N ASN A 296 -21.21 -7.99 -6.56
CA ASN A 296 -21.84 -6.73 -6.96
C ASN A 296 -21.11 -6.07 -8.14
N LEU A 297 -21.22 -6.65 -9.30
CA LEU A 297 -20.76 -6.06 -10.55
C LEU A 297 -21.92 -5.32 -11.24
N ARG A 298 -21.83 -3.98 -11.36
CA ARG A 298 -22.89 -3.18 -12.01
C ARG A 298 -22.55 -2.92 -13.48
N THR A 299 -21.50 -2.20 -13.75
CA THR A 299 -21.11 -1.74 -15.09
C THR A 299 -19.63 -1.89 -15.28
N LEU A 300 -19.21 -2.37 -16.45
CA LEU A 300 -17.81 -2.38 -16.83
C LEU A 300 -17.50 -1.18 -17.71
N ARG A 301 -16.35 -0.56 -17.47
CA ARG A 301 -15.82 0.53 -18.29
C ARG A 301 -14.49 0.11 -18.90
N GLU A 302 -14.49 -0.05 -20.21
CA GLU A 302 -13.26 -0.29 -20.96
C GLU A 302 -12.57 1.04 -21.28
N GLN A 303 -11.30 1.15 -20.94
CA GLN A 303 -10.46 2.33 -21.19
C GLN A 303 -9.29 1.94 -22.06
N ARG A 304 -8.95 2.78 -23.01
CA ARG A 304 -7.90 2.52 -24.00
C ARG A 304 -6.91 3.65 -24.03
N ILE A 305 -5.63 3.32 -24.05
CA ILE A 305 -4.54 4.27 -24.25
C ILE A 305 -3.59 3.76 -25.31
N ARG A 306 -2.89 4.67 -25.95
CA ARG A 306 -1.78 4.37 -26.85
C ARG A 306 -0.47 4.50 -26.07
N LEU A 307 0.40 3.52 -26.22
CA LEU A 307 1.72 3.49 -25.59
C LEU A 307 2.79 3.97 -26.59
N ASN A 308 3.80 4.66 -26.10
CA ASN A 308 5.00 4.99 -26.86
C ASN A 308 6.13 4.03 -26.47
N SER A 309 7.16 3.99 -27.28
CA SER A 309 8.38 3.25 -26.92
C SER A 309 9.00 3.85 -25.65
N GLY A 310 9.32 3.01 -24.69
CA GLY A 310 9.86 3.42 -23.39
C GLY A 310 8.81 3.81 -22.35
N ASP A 311 7.51 3.74 -22.68
CA ASP A 311 6.46 3.97 -21.68
C ASP A 311 6.47 2.86 -20.62
N LEU A 312 6.42 3.25 -19.37
CA LEU A 312 6.24 2.39 -18.20
C LEU A 312 4.78 2.48 -17.72
N VAL A 313 4.13 1.32 -17.55
CA VAL A 313 2.79 1.24 -16.96
C VAL A 313 2.84 0.38 -15.72
N LEU A 314 2.39 0.91 -14.59
CA LEU A 314 2.27 0.19 -13.33
C LEU A 314 0.82 -0.23 -13.09
N PHE A 315 0.65 -1.49 -12.70
CA PHE A 315 -0.62 -2.06 -12.25
C PHE A 315 -0.47 -2.42 -10.77
N TYR A 316 -1.39 -1.96 -9.93
CA TYR A 316 -1.31 -2.21 -8.48
C TYR A 316 -2.69 -2.20 -7.81
N THR A 317 -2.77 -2.83 -6.63
CA THR A 317 -3.90 -2.82 -5.70
C THR A 317 -3.64 -1.76 -4.61
N ASP A 318 -4.56 -1.58 -3.67
CA ASP A 318 -4.41 -0.67 -2.52
C ASP A 318 -3.29 -1.08 -1.54
N GLY A 319 -2.74 -2.29 -1.68
CA GLY A 319 -1.50 -2.68 -1.02
C GLY A 319 -0.28 -1.83 -1.43
N VAL A 320 -0.39 -0.99 -2.48
CA VAL A 320 0.61 0.00 -2.88
C VAL A 320 0.05 1.40 -2.66
N ARG A 321 0.76 2.22 -1.90
CA ARG A 321 0.36 3.61 -1.66
C ARG A 321 0.29 4.40 -2.97
N ASP A 322 -0.84 5.03 -3.22
CA ASP A 322 -1.16 5.71 -4.48
C ASP A 322 -0.38 7.02 -4.71
N ARG A 323 0.38 7.48 -3.73
CA ARG A 323 1.07 8.77 -3.71
C ARG A 323 2.55 8.66 -4.01
N PHE A 324 2.95 7.90 -5.02
CA PHE A 324 4.32 7.98 -5.50
C PHE A 324 4.37 8.69 -6.85
N GLU A 325 5.33 9.60 -7.01
CA GLU A 325 5.61 10.29 -8.26
C GLU A 325 6.93 9.75 -8.84
N LEU A 326 6.91 9.31 -10.11
CA LEU A 326 8.14 8.84 -10.76
C LEU A 326 9.12 9.97 -11.06
N ASP A 327 8.68 11.21 -11.04
CA ASP A 327 9.59 12.34 -11.18
C ASP A 327 10.59 12.42 -10.03
N GLU A 328 10.23 11.83 -8.88
CA GLU A 328 11.16 11.60 -7.74
C GLU A 328 12.13 10.44 -8.00
N TYR A 329 11.85 9.57 -9.00
CA TYR A 329 12.63 8.37 -9.33
C TYR A 329 12.86 8.25 -10.84
N PRO A 330 13.46 9.24 -11.51
CA PRO A 330 13.56 9.28 -12.97
C PRO A 330 14.33 8.10 -13.56
N GLN A 331 15.24 7.50 -12.79
CA GLN A 331 15.99 6.31 -13.18
C GLN A 331 15.13 5.05 -13.33
N MET A 332 13.99 4.96 -12.65
CA MET A 332 13.09 3.79 -12.75
C MET A 332 12.58 3.56 -14.17
N ARG A 333 12.49 4.59 -15.00
CA ARG A 333 12.07 4.47 -16.40
C ARG A 333 13.04 3.64 -17.25
N TYR A 334 14.28 3.51 -16.82
CA TYR A 334 15.34 2.82 -17.55
C TYR A 334 15.73 1.48 -16.89
N GLU A 335 15.06 1.12 -15.79
CA GLU A 335 15.31 -0.13 -15.10
C GLU A 335 14.45 -1.28 -15.65
N PRO A 336 14.93 -2.53 -15.59
CA PRO A 336 14.13 -3.70 -15.93
C PRO A 336 12.85 -3.77 -15.10
N ALA A 337 11.72 -4.17 -15.71
CA ALA A 337 10.41 -4.24 -15.07
C ALA A 337 10.42 -4.99 -13.73
N LYS A 338 11.23 -6.06 -13.62
CA LYS A 338 11.38 -6.82 -12.37
C LYS A 338 11.95 -5.98 -11.23
N ARG A 339 12.90 -5.10 -11.52
CA ARG A 339 13.49 -4.21 -10.51
C ARG A 339 12.50 -3.12 -10.12
N VAL A 340 11.81 -2.54 -11.11
CA VAL A 340 10.76 -1.54 -10.86
C VAL A 340 9.66 -2.12 -9.98
N ALA A 341 9.09 -3.28 -10.32
CA ALA A 341 8.03 -3.92 -9.55
C ALA A 341 8.45 -4.20 -8.10
N LYS A 342 9.68 -4.72 -7.91
CA LYS A 342 10.24 -4.96 -6.58
C LYS A 342 10.38 -3.66 -5.78
N THR A 343 10.96 -2.62 -6.39
CA THR A 343 11.18 -1.32 -5.73
C THR A 343 9.86 -0.66 -5.33
N VAL A 344 8.83 -0.74 -6.21
CA VAL A 344 7.50 -0.19 -5.90
C VAL A 344 6.91 -0.85 -4.66
N VAL A 345 6.90 -2.18 -4.58
CA VAL A 345 6.34 -2.90 -3.42
C VAL A 345 7.20 -2.73 -2.16
N GLU A 346 8.53 -2.66 -2.25
CA GLU A 346 9.40 -2.48 -1.09
C GLU A 346 9.35 -1.07 -0.51
N ARG A 347 9.05 -0.05 -1.32
CA ARG A 347 9.02 1.34 -0.89
C ARG A 347 7.62 1.87 -0.60
N PHE A 348 6.63 1.43 -1.35
CA PHE A 348 5.29 2.01 -1.34
C PHE A 348 4.19 0.99 -0.99
N GLY A 349 4.52 -0.27 -0.84
CA GLY A 349 3.61 -1.34 -0.42
C GLY A 349 3.56 -1.58 1.08
#